data_764ce7022e6972265177ccf01babe7a8
#
_entry.id   764ce7022e6972265177ccf01babe7a8
#
_cell.length_a   1.000
_cell.length_b   1.000
_cell.length_c   1.000
_cell.angle_alpha   90.00
_cell.angle_beta   90.00
_cell.angle_gamma   90.00
#
_symmetry.space_group_name_H-M   'P 1'
#
loop_
_entity.id
_entity.type
_entity.pdbx_description
1 polymer ?
#
loop_
_entity_poly.entity_id
_entity_poly.type
_entity_poly.pdbx_seq_one_letter_code
_entity_poly.pdbx_strand_id
1 'polypeptide(L)'
;MKRALLLALLLIPALVVTARGQGGEEPRAIVITAKRFEFVPSTITLKKGETVKLVVTSEDVTHGFFLRPLKIDTDLVPGKTEALTVTPHTAGTFTAICHHFCGAGHGNMKLTVVVE
;
A
#
# COMPACT_ATOMS: atom_id res chain seq x y z
N MET A 1 6.40 75.44 -14.39
CA MET A 1 7.06 74.20 -14.76
C MET A 1 6.43 73.07 -13.92
N LYS A 2 5.59 72.27 -14.53
CA LYS A 2 4.96 71.11 -13.85
C LYS A 2 5.82 69.91 -14.13
N ARG A 3 6.48 69.38 -13.10
CA ARG A 3 7.20 68.12 -13.17
C ARG A 3 6.20 66.97 -12.98
N ALA A 4 5.88 66.24 -14.00
CA ALA A 4 5.11 65.04 -13.91
C ALA A 4 5.99 63.92 -13.35
N LEU A 5 5.65 63.42 -12.14
CA LEU A 5 6.26 62.25 -11.56
C LEU A 5 5.57 61.04 -12.18
N LEU A 6 6.27 60.35 -13.08
CA LEU A 6 5.84 59.06 -13.62
C LEU A 6 6.17 57.98 -12.53
N LEU A 7 5.15 57.57 -11.80
CA LEU A 7 5.24 56.34 -10.98
C LEU A 7 5.24 55.14 -11.93
N ALA A 8 6.40 54.58 -12.16
CA ALA A 8 6.51 53.29 -12.81
C ALA A 8 6.04 52.19 -11.82
N LEU A 9 4.84 51.69 -12.07
CA LEU A 9 4.29 50.55 -11.36
C LEU A 9 5.04 49.30 -11.83
N LEU A 10 6.02 48.85 -11.04
CA LEU A 10 6.70 47.59 -11.30
C LEU A 10 5.72 46.43 -10.93
N LEU A 11 5.09 45.89 -11.96
CA LEU A 11 4.38 44.62 -11.88
C LEU A 11 5.42 43.52 -11.67
N ILE A 12 5.59 43.09 -10.44
CA ILE A 12 6.36 41.88 -10.11
C ILE A 12 5.45 40.70 -10.46
N PRO A 13 5.79 39.86 -11.45
CA PRO A 13 5.02 38.63 -11.69
C PRO A 13 5.18 37.75 -10.47
N ALA A 14 4.07 37.48 -9.81
CA ALA A 14 4.03 36.46 -8.75
C ALA A 14 4.39 35.12 -9.37
N LEU A 15 5.60 34.65 -9.08
CA LEU A 15 6.03 33.31 -9.47
C LEU A 15 5.20 32.33 -8.65
N VAL A 16 4.16 31.80 -9.26
CA VAL A 16 3.39 30.69 -8.65
C VAL A 16 4.28 29.46 -8.70
N VAL A 17 5.03 29.24 -7.62
CA VAL A 17 5.74 28.00 -7.43
C VAL A 17 4.68 26.94 -7.07
N THR A 18 4.22 26.22 -8.07
CA THR A 18 3.45 25.00 -7.83
C THR A 18 4.41 23.96 -7.25
N ALA A 19 4.41 23.83 -5.94
CA ALA A 19 5.13 22.77 -5.29
C ALA A 19 4.48 21.44 -5.70
N ARG A 20 5.04 20.79 -6.72
CA ARG A 20 4.77 19.37 -6.95
C ARG A 20 5.47 18.64 -5.82
N GLY A 21 4.69 18.20 -4.82
CA GLY A 21 5.21 17.40 -3.73
C GLY A 21 5.76 16.09 -4.27
N GLN A 22 7.07 16.04 -4.53
CA GLN A 22 7.77 14.78 -4.68
C GLN A 22 8.13 14.32 -3.29
N GLY A 23 7.56 13.19 -2.86
CA GLY A 23 7.98 12.48 -1.65
C GLY A 23 7.16 12.75 -0.39
N GLY A 24 5.92 13.23 -0.48
CA GLY A 24 5.05 13.45 0.67
C GLY A 24 3.73 12.67 0.65
N GLU A 25 3.47 11.90 -0.40
CA GLU A 25 2.26 11.11 -0.48
C GLU A 25 2.43 9.82 0.30
N GLU A 26 1.47 9.55 1.20
CA GLU A 26 1.41 8.25 1.86
C GLU A 26 1.17 7.15 0.82
N PRO A 27 1.80 5.97 1.00
CA PRO A 27 1.54 4.82 0.15
C PRO A 27 0.05 4.46 0.15
N ARG A 28 -0.47 4.07 -1.00
CA ARG A 28 -1.81 3.52 -1.12
C ARG A 28 -1.98 2.35 -0.16
N ALA A 29 -3.04 2.37 0.65
CA ALA A 29 -3.35 1.30 1.58
C ALA A 29 -4.30 0.28 0.97
N ILE A 30 -4.02 -1.00 1.16
CA ILE A 30 -4.87 -2.11 0.78
C ILE A 30 -5.22 -2.88 2.04
N VAL A 31 -6.50 -2.97 2.36
CA VAL A 31 -7.00 -3.68 3.52
C VAL A 31 -7.28 -5.14 3.16
N ILE A 32 -6.70 -6.06 3.90
CA ILE A 32 -6.86 -7.50 3.73
C ILE A 32 -7.32 -8.08 5.06
N THR A 33 -8.39 -8.84 5.04
CA THR A 33 -8.92 -9.55 6.20
C THR A 33 -8.71 -11.05 6.05
N ALA A 34 -8.13 -11.67 7.06
CA ALA A 34 -7.99 -13.12 7.16
C ALA A 34 -9.10 -13.69 8.03
N LYS A 35 -9.73 -14.72 7.56
CA LYS A 35 -10.73 -15.51 8.30
C LYS A 35 -10.70 -16.96 7.81
N ARG A 36 -11.21 -17.89 8.56
CA ARG A 36 -11.26 -19.29 8.13
C ARG A 36 -12.18 -19.48 6.93
N PHE A 37 -11.74 -19.89 5.80
CA PHE A 37 -10.38 -20.22 5.35
C PHE A 37 -10.10 -19.43 4.08
N GLU A 38 -10.11 -18.14 4.19
CA GLU A 38 -9.93 -17.23 3.05
C GLU A 38 -9.27 -15.92 3.47
N PHE A 39 -8.66 -15.26 2.50
CA PHE A 39 -8.32 -13.84 2.58
C PHE A 39 -9.36 -13.03 1.82
N VAL A 40 -9.74 -11.87 2.35
CA VAL A 40 -10.70 -10.97 1.71
C VAL A 40 -10.06 -9.58 1.55
N PRO A 41 -9.93 -9.06 0.34
CA PRO A 41 -10.24 -9.69 -0.94
C PRO A 41 -9.33 -10.89 -1.22
N SER A 42 -9.75 -11.79 -2.10
CA SER A 42 -8.97 -12.99 -2.46
C SER A 42 -7.95 -12.74 -3.56
N THR A 43 -8.01 -11.58 -4.20
CA THR A 43 -7.07 -11.12 -5.23
C THR A 43 -6.78 -9.65 -5.03
N ILE A 44 -5.51 -9.28 -5.07
CA ILE A 44 -5.07 -7.88 -5.12
C ILE A 44 -4.17 -7.66 -6.33
N THR A 45 -4.20 -6.44 -6.85
CA THR A 45 -3.34 -6.02 -7.96
C THR A 45 -2.41 -4.92 -7.51
N LEU A 46 -1.13 -5.12 -7.75
CA LEU A 46 -0.06 -4.18 -7.44
C LEU A 46 0.63 -3.76 -8.74
N LYS A 47 1.31 -2.64 -8.69
CA LYS A 47 2.18 -2.17 -9.77
C LYS A 47 3.64 -2.40 -9.41
N LYS A 48 4.40 -2.95 -10.33
CA LYS A 48 5.86 -3.05 -10.18
C LYS A 48 6.46 -1.69 -9.87
N GLY A 49 7.24 -1.62 -8.81
CA GLY A 49 7.91 -0.39 -8.36
C GLY A 49 7.05 0.55 -7.51
N GLU A 50 5.75 0.30 -7.37
CA GLU A 50 4.88 1.11 -6.50
C GLU A 50 4.94 0.60 -5.06
N THR A 51 5.28 1.50 -4.14
CA THR A 51 5.21 1.21 -2.71
C THR A 51 3.76 1.28 -2.23
N VAL A 52 3.29 0.22 -1.60
CA VAL A 52 1.94 0.12 -1.02
C VAL A 52 2.03 -0.33 0.43
N LYS A 53 0.98 -0.03 1.16
CA LYS A 53 0.81 -0.47 2.54
C LYS A 53 -0.29 -1.52 2.61
N LEU A 54 0.07 -2.74 2.97
CA LEU A 54 -0.89 -3.80 3.24
C LEU A 54 -1.30 -3.73 4.70
N VAL A 55 -2.58 -3.53 4.94
CA VAL A 55 -3.16 -3.48 6.29
C VAL A 55 -3.93 -4.77 6.51
N VAL A 56 -3.36 -5.68 7.27
CA VAL A 56 -3.84 -7.07 7.38
C VAL A 56 -4.28 -7.37 8.80
N THR A 57 -5.48 -7.93 8.94
CA THR A 57 -6.08 -8.30 10.22
C THR A 57 -6.66 -9.70 10.16
N SER A 58 -6.80 -10.33 11.33
CA SER A 58 -7.58 -11.56 11.48
C SER A 58 -8.90 -11.27 12.18
N GLU A 59 -9.98 -11.85 11.67
CA GLU A 59 -11.32 -11.75 12.28
C GLU A 59 -11.60 -12.83 13.33
N ASP A 60 -10.88 -13.95 13.32
CA ASP A 60 -11.24 -15.11 14.13
C ASP A 60 -10.07 -15.69 14.94
N VAL A 61 -9.14 -16.38 14.31
CA VAL A 61 -8.01 -17.05 14.96
C VAL A 61 -6.70 -16.51 14.41
N THR A 62 -5.58 -16.94 14.97
CA THR A 62 -4.28 -16.63 14.41
C THR A 62 -4.12 -17.32 13.06
N HIS A 63 -3.84 -16.53 12.03
CA HIS A 63 -3.44 -16.98 10.69
C HIS A 63 -1.99 -16.59 10.44
N GLY A 64 -1.36 -17.20 9.43
CA GLY A 64 -0.11 -16.70 8.89
C GLY A 64 -0.35 -15.90 7.62
N PHE A 65 0.60 -15.07 7.27
CA PHE A 65 0.62 -14.38 5.97
C PHE A 65 2.03 -14.48 5.39
N PHE A 66 2.17 -15.30 4.38
CA PHE A 66 3.46 -15.62 3.78
C PHE A 66 3.44 -15.34 2.28
N LEU A 67 4.36 -14.47 1.84
CA LEU A 67 4.55 -14.15 0.42
C LEU A 67 6.02 -13.84 0.18
N ARG A 68 6.77 -14.82 -0.26
CA ARG A 68 8.23 -14.72 -0.43
C ARG A 68 8.67 -13.59 -1.37
N PRO A 69 8.07 -13.38 -2.55
CA PRO A 69 8.50 -12.31 -3.45
C PRO A 69 8.43 -10.90 -2.86
N LEU A 70 7.58 -10.68 -1.86
CA LEU A 70 7.47 -9.42 -1.13
C LEU A 70 8.14 -9.47 0.25
N LYS A 71 8.84 -10.55 0.56
CA LYS A 71 9.54 -10.76 1.85
C LYS A 71 8.60 -10.67 3.05
N ILE A 72 7.39 -11.20 2.90
CA ILE A 72 6.40 -11.25 3.97
C ILE A 72 6.39 -12.64 4.60
N ASP A 73 6.52 -12.67 5.91
CA ASP A 73 6.30 -13.85 6.74
C ASP A 73 5.91 -13.37 8.14
N THR A 74 4.62 -13.31 8.41
CA THR A 74 4.12 -12.78 9.67
C THR A 74 2.88 -13.53 10.14
N ASP A 75 2.67 -13.56 11.45
CA ASP A 75 1.43 -14.04 12.04
C ASP A 75 0.41 -12.91 12.16
N LEU A 76 -0.85 -13.27 11.91
CA LEU A 76 -1.99 -12.38 12.03
C LEU A 76 -2.77 -12.78 13.31
N VAL A 77 -2.50 -12.08 14.38
CA VAL A 77 -3.14 -12.34 15.69
C VAL A 77 -4.44 -11.52 15.76
N PRO A 78 -5.58 -12.14 16.16
CA PRO A 78 -6.83 -11.40 16.33
C PRO A 78 -6.66 -10.19 17.25
N GLY A 79 -7.25 -9.07 16.85
CA GLY A 79 -7.16 -7.79 17.56
C GLY A 79 -5.90 -6.98 17.31
N LYS A 80 -4.94 -7.52 16.53
CA LYS A 80 -3.71 -6.83 16.16
C LYS A 80 -3.68 -6.60 14.66
N THR A 81 -3.47 -5.34 14.25
CA THR A 81 -3.31 -4.96 12.85
C THR A 81 -1.85 -5.02 12.46
N GLU A 82 -1.54 -5.73 11.38
CA GLU A 82 -0.22 -5.71 10.75
C GLU A 82 -0.23 -4.73 9.57
N ALA A 83 0.66 -3.75 9.61
CA ALA A 83 0.85 -2.79 8.54
C ALA A 83 2.18 -3.08 7.85
N LEU A 84 2.12 -3.59 6.63
CA LEU A 84 3.27 -4.06 5.87
C LEU A 84 3.50 -3.15 4.68
N THR A 85 4.60 -2.42 4.67
CA THR A 85 4.99 -1.58 3.52
C THR A 85 5.82 -2.42 2.56
N VAL A 86 5.35 -2.56 1.33
CA VAL A 86 5.97 -3.41 0.31
C VAL A 86 6.12 -2.66 -1.01
N THR A 87 7.17 -3.02 -1.75
CA THR A 87 7.41 -2.51 -3.11
C THR A 87 7.73 -3.72 -3.99
N PRO A 88 6.81 -4.15 -4.87
CA PRO A 88 7.09 -5.28 -5.75
C PRO A 88 8.12 -4.90 -6.81
N HIS A 89 9.10 -5.77 -7.04
CA HIS A 89 10.18 -5.57 -8.01
C HIS A 89 10.04 -6.43 -9.25
N THR A 90 9.17 -7.42 -9.22
CA THR A 90 8.98 -8.38 -10.31
C THR A 90 7.51 -8.47 -10.66
N ALA A 91 7.18 -8.26 -11.94
CA ALA A 91 5.85 -8.50 -12.46
C ALA A 91 5.53 -10.00 -12.52
N GLY A 92 4.28 -10.36 -12.36
CA GLY A 92 3.80 -11.73 -12.40
C GLY A 92 2.62 -11.95 -11.47
N THR A 93 2.20 -13.20 -11.36
CA THR A 93 1.15 -13.63 -10.46
C THR A 93 1.75 -14.51 -9.38
N PHE A 94 1.54 -14.13 -8.14
CA PHE A 94 2.08 -14.80 -6.97
C PHE A 94 0.95 -15.22 -6.03
N THR A 95 1.21 -16.23 -5.22
CA THR A 95 0.24 -16.73 -4.25
C THR A 95 0.78 -16.53 -2.84
N ALA A 96 0.07 -15.74 -2.05
CA ALA A 96 0.27 -15.69 -0.61
C ALA A 96 -0.50 -16.83 0.05
N ILE A 97 0.06 -17.42 1.08
CA ILE A 97 -0.52 -18.54 1.81
C ILE A 97 -0.63 -18.24 3.30
N CYS A 98 -1.53 -18.95 3.97
CA CYS A 98 -1.55 -19.01 5.43
C CYS A 98 -0.44 -19.94 5.91
N HIS A 99 0.60 -19.39 6.53
CA HIS A 99 1.79 -20.14 6.97
C HIS A 99 1.77 -20.43 8.46
N HIS A 100 0.60 -20.35 9.08
CA HIS A 100 0.34 -20.73 10.46
C HIS A 100 -0.90 -21.63 10.46
N PHE A 101 -0.81 -22.83 11.02
CA PHE A 101 -1.96 -23.74 11.06
C PHE A 101 -3.16 -23.08 11.72
N CYS A 102 -4.27 -22.96 11.00
CA CYS A 102 -5.47 -22.25 11.44
C CYS A 102 -6.76 -23.08 11.42
N GLY A 103 -6.65 -24.36 11.12
CA GLY A 103 -7.76 -25.31 11.08
C GLY A 103 -7.73 -26.23 9.87
N ALA A 104 -8.79 -27.00 9.64
CA ALA A 104 -8.85 -28.05 8.64
C ALA A 104 -8.70 -27.54 7.18
N GLY A 105 -9.15 -26.31 6.90
CA GLY A 105 -9.04 -25.68 5.58
C GLY A 105 -7.76 -24.86 5.34
N HIS A 106 -6.80 -24.93 6.24
CA HIS A 106 -5.54 -24.21 6.20
C HIS A 106 -4.80 -24.32 4.85
N GLY A 107 -4.74 -25.51 4.28
CA GLY A 107 -4.03 -25.75 3.01
C GLY A 107 -4.65 -25.07 1.79
N ASN A 108 -5.89 -24.62 1.88
CA ASN A 108 -6.63 -23.95 0.80
C ASN A 108 -6.74 -22.43 1.00
N MET A 109 -6.21 -21.91 2.08
CA MET A 109 -6.28 -20.47 2.40
C MET A 109 -5.20 -19.70 1.65
N LYS A 110 -5.60 -18.99 0.60
CA LYS A 110 -4.70 -18.33 -0.35
C LYS A 110 -5.19 -16.93 -0.72
N LEU A 111 -4.23 -16.08 -1.07
CA LEU A 111 -4.45 -14.78 -1.68
C LEU A 111 -3.65 -14.71 -2.99
N THR A 112 -4.31 -14.36 -4.07
CA THR A 112 -3.65 -14.10 -5.35
C THR A 112 -3.15 -12.66 -5.43
N VAL A 113 -1.89 -12.49 -5.73
CA VAL A 113 -1.25 -11.17 -5.88
C VAL A 113 -0.77 -11.04 -7.32
N VAL A 114 -1.41 -10.14 -8.06
CA VAL A 114 -1.05 -9.81 -9.43
C VAL A 114 -0.18 -8.56 -9.42
N VAL A 115 1.03 -8.65 -9.96
CA VAL A 115 1.94 -7.51 -10.12
C VAL A 115 2.05 -7.18 -11.60
N GLU A 116 1.61 -6.00 -11.95
CA GLU A 116 1.63 -5.49 -13.33
C GLU A 116 2.83 -4.59 -13.63
#